data_63bdb0e1f6a663dd308b5c26dab2a6ee
#
_entry.id   63bdb0e1f6a663dd308b5c26dab2a6ee
#
_cell.length_a   1.000
_cell.length_b   1.000
_cell.length_c   1.000
_cell.angle_alpha   90.00
_cell.angle_beta   90.00
_cell.angle_gamma   90.00
#
_symmetry.space_group_name_H-M   'P 1'
#
loop_
_entity.id
_entity.type
_entity.pdbx_description
1 polymer ?
#
loop_
_entity_poly.entity_id
_entity_poly.type
_entity_poly.pdbx_seq_one_letter_code
_entity_poly.pdbx_strand_id
1 'polypeptide(L)'
;MSLNFFIFLTYYFIILVSIVGYGSVFLSFEKKNKSKYNLGIIGLVGIFFLIVYSYLSNIFIPHSKIHNFLIIFFGFLSFLYYLYKSYHKKNLKNNLILFFLIFFALFISLLIEKNHDDFPYYHFAYTYNLTQESLNFGIGKLNHGFRTPSSIFYLNSLFYLPLAEYYLFNFAAVFILGFSNIILLKKISNFFENFKIKSMEIKFSNYLALLSFIFINIFFYRISEHGTDRSAQILIFLLFIYLFEIFENKKNEKIDLFFISILFTLIVSLKSFYFLYILLLIPLFYFILQRNKSLSLTLKLFFTKNYSLYSTLLI
;
A
#
# COMPACT_ATOMS: atom_id res chain seq x y z
N MET A 1 15.66 27.24 2.79
CA MET A 1 14.66 27.66 1.78
C MET A 1 13.29 27.17 2.26
N SER A 2 12.32 28.03 2.51
CA SER A 2 10.98 27.60 2.93
C SER A 2 10.26 26.98 1.73
N LEU A 3 9.72 25.76 1.89
CA LEU A 3 8.95 25.12 0.86
C LEU A 3 7.66 25.92 0.62
N ASN A 4 7.36 26.23 -0.65
CA ASN A 4 6.11 26.88 -0.99
C ASN A 4 4.96 25.89 -0.78
N PHE A 5 3.95 26.27 0.00
CA PHE A 5 2.76 25.46 0.30
C PHE A 5 2.09 24.89 -0.96
N PHE A 6 1.98 25.69 -2.02
CA PHE A 6 1.37 25.24 -3.28
C PHE A 6 2.18 24.17 -3.99
N ILE A 7 3.52 24.23 -3.91
CA ILE A 7 4.40 23.18 -4.45
C ILE A 7 4.20 21.88 -3.68
N PHE A 8 4.16 21.97 -2.34
CA PHE A 8 3.93 20.83 -1.46
C PHE A 8 2.59 20.14 -1.74
N LEU A 9 1.50 20.93 -1.82
CA LEU A 9 0.17 20.45 -2.14
C LEU A 9 0.11 19.81 -3.54
N THR A 10 0.73 20.45 -4.52
CA THR A 10 0.75 19.95 -5.91
C THR A 10 1.46 18.59 -5.99
N TYR A 11 2.64 18.46 -5.38
CA TYR A 11 3.36 17.19 -5.36
C TYR A 11 2.61 16.12 -4.59
N TYR A 12 1.94 16.47 -3.49
CA TYR A 12 1.10 15.51 -2.76
C TYR A 12 0.07 14.84 -3.69
N PHE A 13 -0.67 15.62 -4.45
CA PHE A 13 -1.69 15.05 -5.35
C PHE A 13 -1.08 14.39 -6.59
N ILE A 14 -0.01 14.91 -7.16
CA ILE A 14 0.66 14.29 -8.31
C ILE A 14 1.22 12.92 -7.94
N ILE A 15 1.91 12.80 -6.81
CA ILE A 15 2.44 11.53 -6.31
C ILE A 15 1.29 10.55 -6.03
N LEU A 16 0.24 11.01 -5.34
CA LEU A 16 -0.93 10.21 -5.02
C LEU A 16 -1.56 9.57 -6.27
N VAL A 17 -1.82 10.36 -7.30
CA VAL A 17 -2.44 9.84 -8.52
C VAL A 17 -1.47 8.99 -9.34
N SER A 18 -0.16 9.28 -9.27
CA SER A 18 0.89 8.46 -9.90
C SER A 18 0.94 7.05 -9.31
N ILE A 19 0.81 6.92 -7.99
CA ILE A 19 0.72 5.63 -7.30
C ILE A 19 -0.47 4.82 -7.85
N VAL A 20 -1.66 5.43 -7.96
CA VAL A 20 -2.84 4.77 -8.53
C VAL A 20 -2.61 4.38 -10.00
N GLY A 21 -1.93 5.23 -10.76
CA GLY A 21 -1.52 4.96 -12.14
C GLY A 21 -0.72 3.66 -12.25
N TYR A 22 0.35 3.54 -11.46
CA TYR A 22 1.19 2.34 -11.42
C TYR A 22 0.42 1.09 -10.97
N GLY A 23 -0.41 1.19 -9.94
CA GLY A 23 -1.26 0.08 -9.51
C GLY A 23 -2.20 -0.40 -10.62
N SER A 24 -2.75 0.53 -11.40
CA SER A 24 -3.61 0.19 -12.53
C SER A 24 -2.86 -0.52 -13.67
N VAL A 25 -1.62 -0.14 -13.93
CA VAL A 25 -0.74 -0.77 -14.92
C VAL A 25 -0.37 -2.17 -14.45
N PHE A 26 0.09 -2.32 -13.21
CA PHE A 26 0.47 -3.62 -12.64
C PHE A 26 -0.69 -4.63 -12.67
N LEU A 27 -1.91 -4.22 -12.27
CA LEU A 27 -3.10 -5.07 -12.39
C LEU A 27 -3.43 -5.46 -13.83
N SER A 28 -3.03 -4.66 -14.82
CA SER A 28 -3.18 -5.02 -16.23
C SER A 28 -2.22 -6.10 -16.66
N PHE A 29 -0.95 -6.02 -16.25
CA PHE A 29 0.05 -7.05 -16.51
C PHE A 29 -0.36 -8.40 -15.91
N GLU A 30 -0.88 -8.40 -14.70
CA GLU A 30 -1.42 -9.58 -14.02
C GLU A 30 -2.75 -10.07 -14.61
N LYS A 31 -3.25 -9.48 -15.70
CA LYS A 31 -4.54 -9.81 -16.34
C LYS A 31 -5.72 -9.80 -15.37
N LYS A 32 -5.61 -9.03 -14.28
CA LYS A 32 -6.67 -8.88 -13.29
C LYS A 32 -7.76 -7.95 -13.80
N ASN A 33 -9.01 -8.30 -13.53
CA ASN A 33 -10.13 -7.43 -13.87
C ASN A 33 -10.15 -6.20 -12.94
N LYS A 34 -9.66 -5.06 -13.43
CA LYS A 34 -9.60 -3.79 -12.70
C LYS A 34 -10.95 -3.32 -12.16
N SER A 35 -12.08 -3.76 -12.75
CA SER A 35 -13.41 -3.36 -12.30
C SER A 35 -13.78 -3.94 -10.94
N LYS A 36 -13.08 -4.99 -10.48
CA LYS A 36 -13.29 -5.61 -9.18
C LYS A 36 -12.61 -4.85 -8.03
N TYR A 37 -11.60 -4.04 -8.34
CA TYR A 37 -10.78 -3.38 -7.34
C TYR A 37 -11.20 -1.93 -7.17
N ASN A 38 -11.37 -1.49 -5.93
CA ASN A 38 -11.56 -0.09 -5.58
C ASN A 38 -10.22 0.67 -5.66
N LEU A 39 -10.27 2.01 -5.62
CA LEU A 39 -9.07 2.86 -5.70
C LEU A 39 -8.09 2.62 -4.55
N GLY A 40 -8.57 2.19 -3.38
CA GLY A 40 -7.69 1.84 -2.25
C GLY A 40 -6.82 0.61 -2.55
N ILE A 41 -7.41 -0.46 -3.10
CA ILE A 41 -6.66 -1.66 -3.50
C ILE A 41 -5.69 -1.32 -4.63
N ILE A 42 -6.14 -0.57 -5.65
CA ILE A 42 -5.28 -0.13 -6.76
C ILE A 42 -4.10 0.68 -6.22
N GLY A 43 -4.33 1.57 -5.24
CA GLY A 43 -3.28 2.36 -4.62
C GLY A 43 -2.27 1.52 -3.84
N LEU A 44 -2.71 0.56 -3.01
CA LEU A 44 -1.77 -0.34 -2.30
C LEU A 44 -0.97 -1.22 -3.25
N VAL A 45 -1.58 -1.68 -4.36
CA VAL A 45 -0.86 -2.38 -5.44
C VAL A 45 0.17 -1.46 -6.10
N GLY A 46 -0.13 -0.17 -6.25
CA GLY A 46 0.80 0.84 -6.76
C GLY A 46 1.98 1.09 -5.82
N ILE A 47 1.72 1.16 -4.50
CA ILE A 47 2.77 1.23 -3.48
C ILE A 47 3.68 0.00 -3.56
N PHE A 48 3.10 -1.20 -3.63
CA PHE A 48 3.85 -2.43 -3.79
C PHE A 48 4.76 -2.39 -5.03
N PHE A 49 4.20 -2.00 -6.18
CA PHE A 49 4.98 -1.88 -7.41
C PHE A 49 6.14 -0.88 -7.28
N LEU A 50 5.90 0.29 -6.71
CA LEU A 50 6.93 1.31 -6.52
C LEU A 50 8.01 0.87 -5.53
N ILE A 51 7.68 0.13 -4.49
CA ILE A 51 8.66 -0.45 -3.56
C ILE A 51 9.55 -1.44 -4.31
N VAL A 52 8.98 -2.40 -5.06
CA VAL A 52 9.77 -3.36 -5.86
C VAL A 52 10.65 -2.62 -6.86
N TYR A 53 10.09 -1.63 -7.56
CA TYR A 53 10.84 -0.80 -8.49
C TYR A 53 12.00 -0.06 -7.80
N SER A 54 11.74 0.53 -6.63
CA SER A 54 12.77 1.31 -5.91
C SER A 54 13.95 0.43 -5.45
N TYR A 55 13.69 -0.78 -4.98
CA TYR A 55 14.78 -1.73 -4.67
C TYR A 55 15.62 -2.06 -5.92
N LEU A 56 14.95 -2.39 -7.02
CA LEU A 56 15.63 -2.77 -8.26
C LEU A 56 16.41 -1.59 -8.88
N SER A 57 15.82 -0.41 -8.91
CA SER A 57 16.47 0.77 -9.52
C SER A 57 17.66 1.24 -8.70
N ASN A 58 17.57 1.24 -7.35
CA ASN A 58 18.66 1.70 -6.49
C ASN A 58 19.90 0.81 -6.54
N ILE A 59 19.78 -0.45 -6.98
CA ILE A 59 20.98 -1.29 -7.24
C ILE A 59 21.90 -0.62 -8.27
N PHE A 60 21.33 0.05 -9.26
CA PHE A 60 22.09 0.57 -10.41
C PHE A 60 22.26 2.09 -10.38
N ILE A 61 21.27 2.82 -9.89
CA ILE A 61 21.23 4.29 -9.93
C ILE A 61 20.66 4.87 -8.64
N PRO A 62 21.17 6.02 -8.15
CA PRO A 62 20.57 6.74 -7.05
C PRO A 62 19.18 7.29 -7.43
N HIS A 63 18.31 7.43 -6.45
CA HIS A 63 16.98 8.03 -6.63
C HIS A 63 17.07 9.56 -6.73
N SER A 64 17.82 10.05 -7.74
CA SER A 64 18.05 11.48 -7.97
C SER A 64 16.75 12.21 -8.34
N LYS A 65 16.74 13.55 -8.21
CA LYS A 65 15.59 14.40 -8.54
C LYS A 65 15.05 14.17 -9.96
N ILE A 66 15.94 13.99 -10.94
CA ILE A 66 15.57 13.77 -12.35
C ILE A 66 14.94 12.39 -12.52
N HIS A 67 15.60 11.35 -11.98
CA HIS A 67 15.06 9.99 -12.01
C HIS A 67 13.64 9.94 -11.40
N ASN A 68 13.49 10.49 -10.21
CA ASN A 68 12.21 10.48 -9.49
C ASN A 68 11.13 11.28 -10.22
N PHE A 69 11.47 12.43 -10.76
CA PHE A 69 10.54 13.23 -11.56
C PHE A 69 10.00 12.44 -12.75
N LEU A 70 10.84 11.72 -13.48
CA LEU A 70 10.42 10.87 -14.59
C LEU A 70 9.49 9.75 -14.12
N ILE A 71 9.82 9.09 -13.01
CA ILE A 71 8.96 8.04 -12.46
C ILE A 71 7.58 8.60 -12.08
N ILE A 72 7.53 9.70 -11.36
CA ILE A 72 6.25 10.31 -10.98
C ILE A 72 5.47 10.77 -12.21
N PHE A 73 6.14 11.33 -13.22
CA PHE A 73 5.51 11.73 -14.47
C PHE A 73 4.90 10.55 -15.24
N PHE A 74 5.60 9.43 -15.40
CA PHE A 74 5.05 8.24 -16.04
C PHE A 74 3.89 7.62 -15.25
N GLY A 75 3.95 7.67 -13.93
CA GLY A 75 2.84 7.27 -13.07
C GLY A 75 1.60 8.15 -13.29
N PHE A 76 1.79 9.46 -13.40
CA PHE A 76 0.73 10.42 -13.70
C PHE A 76 0.08 10.15 -15.08
N LEU A 77 0.88 9.93 -16.13
CA LEU A 77 0.37 9.55 -17.45
C LEU A 77 -0.43 8.24 -17.41
N SER A 78 0.06 7.27 -16.62
CA SER A 78 -0.64 6.00 -16.41
C SER A 78 -2.00 6.19 -15.71
N PHE A 79 -2.10 7.16 -14.80
CA PHE A 79 -3.37 7.52 -14.17
C PHE A 79 -4.34 8.18 -15.17
N LEU A 80 -3.87 9.07 -16.03
CA LEU A 80 -4.69 9.66 -17.08
C LEU A 80 -5.24 8.58 -18.03
N TYR A 81 -4.39 7.61 -18.40
CA TYR A 81 -4.83 6.46 -19.18
C TYR A 81 -5.87 5.60 -18.45
N TYR A 82 -5.69 5.40 -17.13
CA TYR A 82 -6.70 4.72 -16.30
C TYR A 82 -8.04 5.45 -16.30
N LEU A 83 -8.04 6.78 -16.18
CA LEU A 83 -9.25 7.60 -16.23
C LEU A 83 -9.95 7.47 -17.59
N TYR A 84 -9.19 7.63 -18.68
CA TYR A 84 -9.71 7.47 -20.04
C TYR A 84 -10.40 6.11 -20.23
N LYS A 85 -9.74 5.01 -19.85
CA LYS A 85 -10.29 3.65 -19.96
C LYS A 85 -11.48 3.39 -19.01
N SER A 86 -11.58 4.12 -17.92
CA SER A 86 -12.62 3.95 -16.90
C SER A 86 -13.76 4.96 -17.03
N TYR A 87 -13.72 5.88 -17.98
CA TYR A 87 -14.67 6.99 -18.14
C TYR A 87 -16.15 6.55 -18.18
N HIS A 88 -16.43 5.44 -18.84
CA HIS A 88 -17.79 4.92 -18.97
C HIS A 88 -18.33 4.16 -17.73
N LYS A 89 -17.55 4.05 -16.66
CA LYS A 89 -18.01 3.38 -15.44
C LYS A 89 -18.93 4.30 -14.63
N LYS A 90 -20.18 3.86 -14.42
CA LYS A 90 -21.26 4.60 -13.76
C LYS A 90 -20.87 5.24 -12.41
N ASN A 91 -19.98 4.61 -11.64
CA ASN A 91 -19.60 5.05 -10.29
C ASN A 91 -18.21 5.72 -10.22
N LEU A 92 -17.54 5.96 -11.35
CA LEU A 92 -16.18 6.50 -11.33
C LEU A 92 -16.11 7.86 -10.65
N LYS A 93 -17.04 8.77 -11.00
CA LYS A 93 -17.10 10.13 -10.45
C LYS A 93 -17.21 10.11 -8.93
N ASN A 94 -18.14 9.35 -8.38
CA ASN A 94 -18.37 9.27 -6.93
C ASN A 94 -17.16 8.66 -6.20
N ASN A 95 -16.55 7.64 -6.78
CA ASN A 95 -15.33 7.04 -6.22
C ASN A 95 -14.15 8.00 -6.23
N LEU A 96 -14.00 8.83 -7.26
CA LEU A 96 -12.96 9.87 -7.32
C LEU A 96 -13.23 11.00 -6.31
N ILE A 97 -14.47 11.45 -6.17
CA ILE A 97 -14.83 12.46 -5.17
C ILE A 97 -14.47 11.96 -3.77
N LEU A 98 -14.91 10.75 -3.40
CA LEU A 98 -14.58 10.15 -2.10
C LEU A 98 -13.05 10.01 -1.91
N PHE A 99 -12.36 9.57 -2.95
CA PHE A 99 -10.90 9.44 -2.97
C PHE A 99 -10.22 10.78 -2.64
N PHE A 100 -10.54 11.83 -3.38
CA PHE A 100 -9.92 13.14 -3.14
C PHE A 100 -10.32 13.76 -1.81
N LEU A 101 -11.56 13.57 -1.34
CA LEU A 101 -11.99 14.04 -0.02
C LEU A 101 -11.19 13.39 1.11
N ILE A 102 -10.99 12.07 1.07
CA ILE A 102 -10.19 11.36 2.09
C ILE A 102 -8.75 11.88 2.09
N PHE A 103 -8.12 11.98 0.93
CA PHE A 103 -6.74 12.42 0.84
C PHE A 103 -6.57 13.91 1.14
N PHE A 104 -7.56 14.74 0.85
CA PHE A 104 -7.55 16.13 1.28
C PHE A 104 -7.66 16.26 2.80
N ALA A 105 -8.52 15.47 3.45
CA ALA A 105 -8.60 15.43 4.90
C ALA A 105 -7.29 14.96 5.54
N LEU A 106 -6.65 13.94 4.98
CA LEU A 106 -5.36 13.43 5.45
C LEU A 106 -4.20 14.39 5.19
N PHE A 107 -4.29 15.21 4.14
CA PHE A 107 -3.31 16.27 3.89
C PHE A 107 -3.20 17.25 5.07
N ILE A 108 -4.33 17.56 5.71
CA ILE A 108 -4.36 18.44 6.89
C ILE A 108 -3.51 17.84 8.02
N SER A 109 -3.51 16.51 8.19
CA SER A 109 -2.71 15.83 9.22
C SER A 109 -1.21 15.93 8.97
N LEU A 110 -0.78 16.10 7.71
CA LEU A 110 0.63 16.33 7.37
C LEU A 110 1.13 17.71 7.77
N LEU A 111 0.24 18.69 7.90
CA LEU A 111 0.60 20.05 8.31
C LEU A 111 0.85 20.13 9.82
N ILE A 112 0.38 19.13 10.58
CA ILE A 112 0.62 18.99 12.02
C ILE A 112 1.90 18.16 12.20
N GLU A 113 3.04 18.81 12.00
CA GLU A 113 4.33 18.13 12.00
C GLU A 113 4.77 17.78 13.42
N LYS A 114 4.99 16.49 13.65
CA LYS A 114 5.80 15.99 14.77
C LYS A 114 6.65 14.82 14.26
N ASN A 115 7.94 15.02 14.19
CA ASN A 115 8.86 13.96 13.80
C ASN A 115 9.01 12.91 14.91
N HIS A 116 9.16 11.65 14.51
CA HIS A 116 9.58 10.58 15.40
C HIS A 116 11.01 10.81 15.86
N ASP A 117 11.34 10.40 17.10
CA ASP A 117 12.69 10.56 17.65
C ASP A 117 13.77 9.88 16.78
N ASP A 118 13.44 8.75 16.17
CA ASP A 118 14.34 8.03 15.25
C ASP A 118 14.54 8.71 13.89
N PHE A 119 13.72 9.71 13.56
CA PHE A 119 13.79 10.37 12.26
C PHE A 119 15.16 10.97 11.96
N PRO A 120 15.77 11.81 12.81
CA PRO A 120 17.09 12.36 12.56
C PRO A 120 18.20 11.31 12.66
N TYR A 121 18.02 10.24 13.46
CA TYR A 121 19.06 9.25 13.69
C TYR A 121 19.31 8.33 12.49
N TYR A 122 18.26 7.79 11.87
CA TYR A 122 18.46 6.87 10.76
C TYR A 122 17.39 6.91 9.67
N HIS A 123 16.11 7.28 9.95
CA HIS A 123 15.09 7.28 8.89
C HIS A 123 15.42 8.27 7.80
N PHE A 124 15.66 9.54 8.18
CA PHE A 124 16.04 10.59 7.24
C PHE A 124 17.37 10.27 6.57
N ALA A 125 18.39 9.95 7.36
CA ALA A 125 19.73 9.70 6.87
C ALA A 125 19.77 8.55 5.85
N TYR A 126 19.08 7.44 6.14
CA TYR A 126 18.98 6.31 5.22
C TYR A 126 18.23 6.69 3.93
N THR A 127 17.03 7.30 4.05
CA THR A 127 16.24 7.73 2.90
C THR A 127 16.98 8.71 2.02
N TYR A 128 17.69 9.67 2.63
CA TYR A 128 18.49 10.66 1.90
C TYR A 128 19.69 10.02 1.20
N ASN A 129 20.37 9.07 1.84
CA ASN A 129 21.48 8.34 1.21
C ASN A 129 21.05 7.64 -0.08
N LEU A 130 19.86 7.00 -0.11
CA LEU A 130 19.31 6.39 -1.32
C LEU A 130 19.09 7.39 -2.48
N THR A 131 19.00 8.69 -2.18
CA THR A 131 18.86 9.73 -3.22
C THR A 131 20.19 10.21 -3.76
N GLN A 132 21.29 9.99 -3.03
CA GLN A 132 22.64 10.46 -3.38
C GLN A 132 23.47 9.35 -4.02
N GLU A 133 23.30 8.12 -3.58
CA GLU A 133 24.12 6.98 -3.97
C GLU A 133 23.26 5.77 -4.35
N SER A 134 23.81 4.94 -5.24
CA SER A 134 23.28 3.60 -5.47
C SER A 134 23.56 2.69 -4.26
N LEU A 135 23.00 1.48 -4.26
CA LEU A 135 23.10 0.53 -3.15
C LEU A 135 24.54 0.34 -2.66
N ASN A 136 24.83 0.76 -1.43
CA ASN A 136 26.11 0.58 -0.76
C ASN A 136 26.09 -0.64 0.15
N PHE A 137 26.88 -1.65 -0.21
CA PHE A 137 27.06 -2.83 0.64
C PHE A 137 27.83 -2.47 1.91
N GLY A 138 27.31 -2.94 3.05
CA GLY A 138 27.96 -2.74 4.36
C GLY A 138 27.61 -1.43 5.06
N ILE A 139 26.69 -0.63 4.56
CA ILE A 139 26.22 0.62 5.18
C ILE A 139 25.72 0.41 6.63
N GLY A 140 25.22 -0.78 6.96
CA GLY A 140 24.84 -1.16 8.32
C GLY A 140 25.99 -1.20 9.34
N LYS A 141 27.25 -1.07 8.89
CA LYS A 141 28.41 -0.86 9.77
C LYS A 141 28.53 0.59 10.25
N LEU A 142 28.00 1.54 9.48
CA LEU A 142 28.05 2.97 9.81
C LEU A 142 27.03 3.35 10.87
N ASN A 143 25.83 2.78 10.81
CA ASN A 143 24.76 3.05 11.74
C ASN A 143 23.96 1.77 12.01
N HIS A 144 23.68 1.49 13.29
CA HIS A 144 22.90 0.31 13.69
C HIS A 144 21.50 0.29 13.06
N GLY A 145 20.84 1.46 12.93
CA GLY A 145 19.51 1.59 12.29
C GLY A 145 19.49 1.24 10.81
N PHE A 146 20.65 1.19 10.15
CA PHE A 146 20.77 0.82 8.73
C PHE A 146 20.82 -0.70 8.49
N ARG A 147 20.89 -1.52 9.55
CA ARG A 147 20.98 -2.98 9.42
C ARG A 147 19.70 -3.64 8.94
N THR A 148 18.56 -3.08 9.29
CA THR A 148 17.23 -3.58 8.92
C THR A 148 16.37 -2.45 8.36
N PRO A 149 16.69 -1.95 7.15
CA PRO A 149 15.95 -0.84 6.56
C PRO A 149 14.52 -1.25 6.23
N SER A 150 13.60 -0.32 6.45
CA SER A 150 12.20 -0.49 6.05
C SER A 150 12.02 -0.11 4.58
N SER A 151 11.16 -0.83 3.87
CA SER A 151 10.80 -0.49 2.48
C SER A 151 10.16 0.90 2.33
N ILE A 152 9.65 1.48 3.42
CA ILE A 152 9.11 2.84 3.40
C ILE A 152 10.18 3.88 3.07
N PHE A 153 11.45 3.62 3.44
CA PHE A 153 12.56 4.52 3.11
C PHE A 153 12.85 4.52 1.61
N TYR A 154 12.80 3.35 0.98
CA TYR A 154 12.93 3.19 -0.46
C TYR A 154 11.77 3.85 -1.22
N LEU A 155 10.55 3.74 -0.71
CA LEU A 155 9.40 4.43 -1.30
C LEU A 155 9.51 5.95 -1.15
N ASN A 156 9.86 6.44 0.04
CA ASN A 156 10.02 7.87 0.31
C ASN A 156 11.17 8.49 -0.49
N SER A 157 12.26 7.74 -0.74
CA SER A 157 13.36 8.25 -1.57
C SER A 157 12.94 8.55 -3.01
N LEU A 158 11.92 7.88 -3.57
CA LEU A 158 11.32 8.21 -4.87
C LEU A 158 10.57 9.55 -4.86
N PHE A 159 10.26 10.09 -3.67
CA PHE A 159 9.59 11.39 -3.53
C PHE A 159 10.57 12.55 -3.40
N TYR A 160 11.87 12.32 -3.53
CA TYR A 160 12.88 13.37 -3.62
C TYR A 160 12.77 14.08 -4.95
N LEU A 161 12.01 15.18 -4.99
CA LEU A 161 11.62 15.89 -6.22
C LEU A 161 12.22 17.31 -6.27
N PRO A 162 12.37 17.90 -7.48
CA PRO A 162 12.81 19.29 -7.61
C PRO A 162 11.98 20.24 -6.77
N LEU A 163 12.58 21.27 -6.19
CA LEU A 163 11.97 22.31 -5.36
C LEU A 163 11.38 21.85 -4.01
N ALA A 164 11.00 20.58 -3.85
CA ALA A 164 10.43 20.05 -2.62
C ALA A 164 11.41 19.18 -1.82
N GLU A 165 12.35 18.52 -2.51
CA GLU A 165 13.43 17.74 -1.91
C GLU A 165 12.92 16.75 -0.82
N TYR A 166 13.55 16.73 0.34
CA TYR A 166 13.26 15.82 1.44
C TYR A 166 11.96 16.14 2.22
N TYR A 167 11.32 17.27 1.97
CA TYR A 167 10.07 17.64 2.64
C TYR A 167 8.92 16.65 2.36
N LEU A 168 9.03 15.82 1.32
CA LEU A 168 8.00 14.85 0.92
C LEU A 168 8.22 13.45 1.54
N PHE A 169 9.26 13.23 2.35
CA PHE A 169 9.61 11.90 2.86
C PHE A 169 8.59 11.28 3.82
N ASN A 170 7.58 12.03 4.27
CA ASN A 170 6.52 11.53 5.14
C ASN A 170 5.26 11.06 4.38
N PHE A 171 5.21 11.21 3.06
CA PHE A 171 3.99 10.96 2.28
C PHE A 171 3.58 9.50 2.23
N ALA A 172 4.53 8.57 2.20
CA ALA A 172 4.24 7.15 2.07
C ALA A 172 3.29 6.63 3.16
N ALA A 173 3.51 7.02 4.42
CA ALA A 173 2.68 6.61 5.54
C ALA A 173 1.23 7.11 5.41
N VAL A 174 1.06 8.36 4.99
CA VAL A 174 -0.26 8.96 4.73
C VAL A 174 -0.99 8.28 3.59
N PHE A 175 -0.28 7.91 2.53
CA PHE A 175 -0.88 7.20 1.40
C PHE A 175 -1.32 5.78 1.80
N ILE A 176 -0.54 5.06 2.60
CA ILE A 176 -0.94 3.75 3.13
C ILE A 176 -2.22 3.87 3.96
N LEU A 177 -2.32 4.84 4.87
CA LEU A 177 -3.54 5.07 5.65
C LEU A 177 -4.72 5.45 4.74
N GLY A 178 -4.53 6.36 3.81
CA GLY A 178 -5.59 6.83 2.92
C GLY A 178 -6.17 5.72 2.04
N PHE A 179 -5.32 4.90 1.43
CA PHE A 179 -5.77 3.75 0.64
C PHE A 179 -6.46 2.70 1.51
N SER A 180 -5.96 2.46 2.73
CA SER A 180 -6.59 1.56 3.68
C SER A 180 -7.98 2.06 4.10
N ASN A 181 -8.14 3.35 4.36
CA ASN A 181 -9.43 3.96 4.67
C ASN A 181 -10.44 3.79 3.53
N ILE A 182 -10.03 3.94 2.27
CA ILE A 182 -10.92 3.72 1.11
C ILE A 182 -11.40 2.26 1.07
N ILE A 183 -10.52 1.29 1.35
CA ILE A 183 -10.89 -0.13 1.39
C ILE A 183 -11.90 -0.39 2.51
N LEU A 184 -11.64 0.10 3.71
CA LEU A 184 -12.48 -0.08 4.88
C LEU A 184 -13.86 0.57 4.68
N LEU A 185 -13.90 1.83 4.24
CA LEU A 185 -15.15 2.53 3.96
C LEU A 185 -16.00 1.81 2.90
N LYS A 186 -15.38 1.26 1.86
CA LYS A 186 -16.12 0.47 0.86
C LYS A 186 -16.71 -0.81 1.45
N LYS A 187 -15.98 -1.50 2.35
CA LYS A 187 -16.50 -2.68 3.06
C LYS A 187 -17.65 -2.31 3.99
N ILE A 188 -17.52 -1.21 4.74
CA ILE A 188 -18.54 -0.68 5.64
C ILE A 188 -19.80 -0.26 4.85
N SER A 189 -19.65 0.46 3.73
CA SER A 189 -20.76 0.84 2.86
C SER A 189 -21.51 -0.39 2.34
N ASN A 190 -20.80 -1.39 1.83
CA ASN A 190 -21.39 -2.64 1.36
C ASN A 190 -22.14 -3.38 2.50
N PHE A 191 -21.62 -3.33 3.72
CA PHE A 191 -22.28 -3.92 4.89
C PHE A 191 -23.63 -3.25 5.16
N PHE A 192 -23.68 -1.91 5.22
CA PHE A 192 -24.92 -1.18 5.47
C PHE A 192 -25.94 -1.30 4.33
N GLU A 193 -25.48 -1.35 3.07
CA GLU A 193 -26.35 -1.60 1.92
C GLU A 193 -27.03 -2.99 2.03
N ASN A 194 -26.25 -4.01 2.40
CA ASN A 194 -26.74 -5.38 2.55
C ASN A 194 -27.62 -5.57 3.80
N PHE A 195 -27.37 -4.81 4.87
CA PHE A 195 -28.18 -4.85 6.09
C PHE A 195 -29.63 -4.38 5.87
N LYS A 196 -29.83 -3.45 4.94
CA LYS A 196 -31.16 -2.99 4.54
C LYS A 196 -32.00 -4.09 3.82
N ILE A 197 -31.29 -5.03 3.19
CA ILE A 197 -31.91 -6.17 2.48
C ILE A 197 -31.99 -7.35 3.46
N LYS A 198 -32.93 -7.36 4.37
CA LYS A 198 -33.28 -8.30 5.47
C LYS A 198 -32.82 -9.79 5.42
N SER A 199 -31.87 -10.20 4.57
CA SER A 199 -31.56 -11.62 4.29
C SER A 199 -30.08 -12.02 4.49
N MET A 200 -29.20 -11.17 5.05
CA MET A 200 -27.78 -11.52 5.17
C MET A 200 -27.34 -11.87 6.59
N GLU A 201 -26.68 -13.03 6.71
CA GLU A 201 -25.87 -13.36 7.87
C GLU A 201 -24.84 -12.24 8.09
N ILE A 202 -24.79 -11.69 9.30
CA ILE A 202 -23.81 -10.67 9.67
C ILE A 202 -22.45 -11.35 9.76
N LYS A 203 -21.51 -10.94 8.89
CA LYS A 203 -20.16 -11.49 8.85
C LYS A 203 -19.25 -10.77 9.85
N PHE A 204 -18.43 -11.51 10.58
CA PHE A 204 -17.45 -10.97 11.52
C PHE A 204 -16.45 -10.02 10.84
N SER A 205 -16.05 -10.33 9.59
CA SER A 205 -15.19 -9.48 8.78
C SER A 205 -15.70 -8.04 8.60
N ASN A 206 -17.02 -7.84 8.57
CA ASN A 206 -17.63 -6.51 8.46
C ASN A 206 -17.50 -5.71 9.76
N TYR A 207 -17.72 -6.37 10.92
CA TYR A 207 -17.48 -5.74 12.23
C TYR A 207 -16.00 -5.37 12.40
N LEU A 208 -15.13 -6.30 12.02
CA LEU A 208 -13.70 -6.05 12.09
C LEU A 208 -13.29 -4.87 11.20
N ALA A 209 -13.92 -4.71 10.02
CA ALA A 209 -13.68 -3.55 9.17
C ALA A 209 -14.09 -2.22 9.82
N LEU A 210 -15.26 -2.19 10.48
CA LEU A 210 -15.74 -1.01 11.20
C LEU A 210 -14.81 -0.67 12.39
N LEU A 211 -14.50 -1.66 13.23
CA LEU A 211 -13.60 -1.47 14.37
C LEU A 211 -12.21 -1.02 13.92
N SER A 212 -11.67 -1.63 12.85
CA SER A 212 -10.38 -1.25 12.28
C SER A 212 -10.39 0.18 11.78
N PHE A 213 -11.46 0.61 11.08
CA PHE A 213 -11.58 1.97 10.60
C PHE A 213 -11.54 2.99 11.74
N ILE A 214 -12.30 2.75 12.82
CA ILE A 214 -12.31 3.61 14.01
C ILE A 214 -10.91 3.61 14.65
N PHE A 215 -10.34 2.43 14.88
CA PHE A 215 -9.06 2.27 15.56
C PHE A 215 -7.92 2.99 14.82
N ILE A 216 -7.74 2.74 13.52
CA ILE A 216 -6.61 3.34 12.78
C ILE A 216 -6.70 4.86 12.66
N ASN A 217 -7.91 5.44 12.64
CA ASN A 217 -8.06 6.89 12.55
C ASN A 217 -7.94 7.59 13.92
N ILE A 218 -8.19 6.89 15.02
CA ILE A 218 -8.02 7.44 16.37
C ILE A 218 -6.57 7.29 16.84
N PHE A 219 -5.99 6.09 16.73
CA PHE A 219 -4.69 5.80 17.33
C PHE A 219 -3.50 6.10 16.42
N PHE A 220 -3.70 6.15 15.10
CA PHE A 220 -2.61 6.44 14.15
C PHE A 220 -2.65 7.84 13.55
N TYR A 221 -3.22 8.81 14.25
CA TYR A 221 -3.34 10.19 13.79
C TYR A 221 -1.99 10.90 13.57
N ARG A 222 -0.91 10.46 14.25
CA ARG A 222 0.46 10.99 14.09
C ARG A 222 1.19 10.33 12.93
N ILE A 223 0.64 10.38 11.76
CA ILE A 223 1.16 9.67 10.59
C ILE A 223 2.40 10.33 10.00
N SER A 224 2.60 11.62 10.23
CA SER A 224 3.83 12.32 9.86
C SER A 224 5.07 11.82 10.61
N GLU A 225 4.91 11.00 11.66
CA GLU A 225 5.99 10.37 12.42
C GLU A 225 6.60 9.13 11.73
N HIS A 226 6.76 9.10 10.41
CA HIS A 226 7.38 7.96 9.70
C HIS A 226 6.85 6.59 10.08
N GLY A 227 5.68 6.29 9.74
CA GLY A 227 4.93 5.10 10.12
C GLY A 227 5.45 3.74 9.63
N THR A 228 6.70 3.36 9.87
CA THR A 228 7.18 2.01 9.57
C THR A 228 6.30 0.96 10.25
N ASP A 229 6.25 0.97 11.58
CA ASP A 229 5.46 0.05 12.37
C ASP A 229 3.96 0.30 12.21
N ARG A 230 3.54 1.56 12.26
CA ARG A 230 2.12 1.94 12.14
C ARG A 230 1.55 1.60 10.77
N SER A 231 2.30 1.86 9.70
CA SER A 231 1.88 1.47 8.34
C SER A 231 1.73 -0.04 8.20
N ALA A 232 2.66 -0.82 8.76
CA ALA A 232 2.55 -2.28 8.77
C ALA A 232 1.32 -2.74 9.59
N GLN A 233 1.08 -2.16 10.77
CA GLN A 233 -0.09 -2.49 11.60
C GLN A 233 -1.43 -2.19 10.91
N ILE A 234 -1.53 -1.06 10.20
CA ILE A 234 -2.70 -0.73 9.38
C ILE A 234 -2.97 -1.82 8.33
N LEU A 235 -1.91 -2.28 7.65
CA LEU A 235 -2.03 -3.34 6.66
C LEU A 235 -2.37 -4.70 7.28
N ILE A 236 -1.92 -4.97 8.52
CA ILE A 236 -2.28 -6.18 9.28
C ILE A 236 -3.79 -6.24 9.53
N PHE A 237 -4.43 -5.13 9.91
CA PHE A 237 -5.89 -5.10 10.02
C PHE A 237 -6.59 -5.49 8.72
N LEU A 238 -6.11 -4.95 7.58
CA LEU A 238 -6.64 -5.35 6.28
C LEU A 238 -6.40 -6.85 6.00
N LEU A 239 -5.20 -7.36 6.30
CA LEU A 239 -4.89 -8.77 6.11
C LEU A 239 -5.87 -9.67 6.89
N PHE A 240 -6.11 -9.39 8.16
CA PHE A 240 -7.08 -10.14 8.97
C PHE A 240 -8.50 -10.07 8.39
N ILE A 241 -8.96 -8.89 7.98
CA ILE A 241 -10.29 -8.73 7.38
C ILE A 241 -10.43 -9.62 6.14
N TYR A 242 -9.42 -9.64 5.24
CA TYR A 242 -9.47 -10.48 4.04
C TYR A 242 -9.37 -11.97 4.35
N LEU A 243 -8.59 -12.37 5.36
CA LEU A 243 -8.54 -13.75 5.82
C LEU A 243 -9.89 -14.22 6.38
N PHE A 244 -10.52 -13.41 7.25
CA PHE A 244 -11.85 -13.74 7.77
C PHE A 244 -12.90 -13.80 6.68
N GLU A 245 -12.86 -12.91 5.68
CA GLU A 245 -13.75 -13.02 4.51
C GLU A 245 -13.63 -14.36 3.79
N ILE A 246 -12.42 -14.89 3.66
CA ILE A 246 -12.20 -16.20 3.03
C ILE A 246 -12.82 -17.30 3.87
N PHE A 247 -12.62 -17.29 5.20
CA PHE A 247 -13.15 -18.33 6.10
C PHE A 247 -14.67 -18.29 6.21
N GLU A 248 -15.29 -17.10 6.14
CA GLU A 248 -16.72 -16.90 6.19
C GLU A 248 -17.44 -17.24 4.88
N ASN A 249 -16.77 -17.13 3.75
CA ASN A 249 -17.38 -17.37 2.45
C ASN A 249 -17.45 -18.88 2.15
N LYS A 250 -18.65 -19.47 2.37
CA LYS A 250 -18.95 -20.89 2.08
C LYS A 250 -19.05 -21.19 0.59
N LYS A 251 -19.35 -20.20 -0.27
CA LYS A 251 -19.50 -20.37 -1.72
C LYS A 251 -18.15 -20.33 -2.43
N ASN A 252 -18.09 -21.01 -3.61
CA ASN A 252 -16.88 -21.05 -4.47
C ASN A 252 -16.51 -19.71 -5.11
N GLU A 253 -16.57 -18.62 -4.33
CA GLU A 253 -16.03 -17.34 -4.78
C GLU A 253 -14.52 -17.44 -4.93
N LYS A 254 -14.01 -16.88 -6.02
CA LYS A 254 -12.57 -16.87 -6.28
C LYS A 254 -11.87 -16.10 -5.16
N ILE A 255 -11.13 -16.84 -4.35
CA ILE A 255 -10.29 -16.26 -3.28
C ILE A 255 -9.27 -15.30 -3.92
N ASP A 256 -9.21 -14.09 -3.44
CA ASP A 256 -8.25 -13.12 -3.93
C ASP A 256 -6.91 -13.27 -3.19
N LEU A 257 -6.27 -14.43 -3.40
CA LEU A 257 -4.93 -14.71 -2.85
C LEU A 257 -3.89 -13.71 -3.35
N PHE A 258 -4.09 -13.13 -4.51
CA PHE A 258 -3.20 -12.13 -5.07
C PHE A 258 -3.09 -10.90 -4.17
N PHE A 259 -4.22 -10.35 -3.73
CA PHE A 259 -4.19 -9.16 -2.86
C PHE A 259 -3.68 -9.49 -1.45
N ILE A 260 -4.03 -10.67 -0.93
CA ILE A 260 -3.49 -11.16 0.36
C ILE A 260 -1.97 -11.29 0.30
N SER A 261 -1.41 -11.82 -0.78
CA SER A 261 0.04 -11.93 -0.92
C SER A 261 0.71 -10.54 -1.02
N ILE A 262 0.10 -9.57 -1.70
CA ILE A 262 0.59 -8.19 -1.71
C ILE A 262 0.57 -7.56 -0.31
N LEU A 263 -0.53 -7.72 0.44
CA LEU A 263 -0.61 -7.21 1.82
C LEU A 263 0.48 -7.82 2.69
N PHE A 264 0.65 -9.15 2.61
CA PHE A 264 1.67 -9.85 3.38
C PHE A 264 3.08 -9.35 3.03
N THR A 265 3.39 -9.21 1.73
CA THR A 265 4.68 -8.67 1.28
C THR A 265 4.92 -7.26 1.80
N LEU A 266 3.94 -6.37 1.67
CA LEU A 266 4.04 -5.00 2.18
C LEU A 266 4.28 -4.99 3.70
N ILE A 267 3.57 -5.80 4.47
CA ILE A 267 3.72 -5.88 5.92
C ILE A 267 5.16 -6.26 6.29
N VAL A 268 5.67 -7.33 5.69
CA VAL A 268 7.02 -7.84 5.98
C VAL A 268 8.10 -6.88 5.52
N SER A 269 7.94 -6.27 4.35
CA SER A 269 8.91 -5.31 3.81
C SER A 269 8.96 -4.00 4.61
N LEU A 270 7.83 -3.55 5.17
CA LEU A 270 7.80 -2.40 6.06
C LEU A 270 8.47 -2.66 7.40
N LYS A 271 8.30 -3.88 7.94
CA LYS A 271 8.91 -4.28 9.21
C LYS A 271 9.15 -5.77 9.23
N SER A 272 10.39 -6.18 9.18
CA SER A 272 10.82 -7.60 9.11
C SER A 272 10.31 -8.45 10.29
N PHE A 273 10.14 -7.86 11.47
CA PHE A 273 9.57 -8.55 12.65
C PHE A 273 8.21 -9.20 12.34
N TYR A 274 7.40 -8.60 11.47
CA TYR A 274 6.08 -9.13 11.10
C TYR A 274 6.14 -10.34 10.16
N PHE A 275 7.34 -10.83 9.81
CA PHE A 275 7.49 -12.12 9.14
C PHE A 275 6.81 -13.27 9.91
N LEU A 276 6.68 -13.14 11.24
CA LEU A 276 5.92 -14.10 12.06
C LEU A 276 4.47 -14.31 11.59
N TYR A 277 3.87 -13.34 10.92
CA TYR A 277 2.53 -13.51 10.32
C TYR A 277 2.48 -14.53 9.17
N ILE A 278 3.63 -15.06 8.71
CA ILE A 278 3.67 -16.19 7.76
C ILE A 278 2.92 -17.41 8.31
N LEU A 279 2.85 -17.56 9.64
CA LEU A 279 2.10 -18.63 10.30
C LEU A 279 0.60 -18.59 9.95
N LEU A 280 0.05 -17.43 9.60
CA LEU A 280 -1.35 -17.30 9.15
C LEU A 280 -1.60 -17.98 7.80
N LEU A 281 -0.57 -18.20 7.01
CA LEU A 281 -0.70 -18.94 5.75
C LEU A 281 -1.00 -20.43 5.98
N ILE A 282 -0.66 -20.98 7.15
CA ILE A 282 -0.91 -22.39 7.49
C ILE A 282 -2.44 -22.69 7.56
N PRO A 283 -3.23 -21.99 8.41
CA PRO A 283 -4.67 -22.19 8.45
C PRO A 283 -5.34 -21.83 7.13
N LEU A 284 -4.85 -20.82 6.40
CA LEU A 284 -5.34 -20.47 5.08
C LEU A 284 -5.12 -21.62 4.08
N PHE A 285 -3.90 -22.16 4.04
CA PHE A 285 -3.57 -23.30 3.17
C PHE A 285 -4.45 -24.53 3.49
N TYR A 286 -4.57 -24.87 4.77
CA TYR A 286 -5.39 -25.98 5.24
C TYR A 286 -6.87 -25.81 4.84
N PHE A 287 -7.43 -24.63 5.03
CA PHE A 287 -8.81 -24.30 4.65
C PHE A 287 -9.03 -24.46 3.12
N ILE A 288 -8.10 -23.96 2.31
CA ILE A 288 -8.19 -24.08 0.85
C ILE A 288 -8.00 -25.53 0.41
N LEU A 289 -7.13 -26.29 1.08
CA LEU A 289 -6.92 -27.72 0.83
C LEU A 289 -8.20 -28.53 1.09
N GLN A 290 -8.86 -28.31 2.23
CA GLN A 290 -10.14 -28.95 2.54
C GLN A 290 -11.20 -28.63 1.48
N ARG A 291 -11.22 -27.40 1.01
CA ARG A 291 -12.19 -26.93 0.01
C ARG A 291 -11.93 -27.54 -1.38
N ASN A 292 -10.70 -27.64 -1.81
CA ASN A 292 -10.31 -28.18 -3.11
C ASN A 292 -10.28 -29.70 -3.15
N LYS A 293 -10.19 -30.36 -1.99
CA LYS A 293 -10.00 -31.82 -1.85
C LYS A 293 -8.83 -32.37 -2.67
N SER A 294 -7.88 -31.52 -3.08
CA SER A 294 -6.73 -31.86 -3.91
C SER A 294 -5.53 -31.00 -3.54
N LEU A 295 -4.45 -31.64 -3.14
CA LEU A 295 -3.17 -31.00 -2.81
C LEU A 295 -2.57 -30.31 -4.05
N SER A 296 -2.56 -31.00 -5.19
CA SER A 296 -2.04 -30.49 -6.45
C SER A 296 -2.73 -29.18 -6.88
N LEU A 297 -4.06 -29.14 -6.80
CA LEU A 297 -4.86 -27.96 -7.14
C LEU A 297 -4.60 -26.80 -6.16
N THR A 298 -4.43 -27.09 -4.89
CA THR A 298 -4.12 -26.11 -3.84
C THR A 298 -2.74 -25.52 -4.05
N LEU A 299 -1.72 -26.36 -4.25
CA LEU A 299 -0.37 -25.91 -4.57
C LEU A 299 -0.33 -25.06 -5.84
N LYS A 300 -1.06 -25.48 -6.90
CA LYS A 300 -1.19 -24.68 -8.12
C LYS A 300 -1.79 -23.30 -7.88
N LEU A 301 -2.78 -23.17 -7.00
CA LEU A 301 -3.35 -21.88 -6.65
C LEU A 301 -2.36 -20.97 -5.90
N PHE A 302 -1.59 -21.53 -4.97
CA PHE A 302 -0.60 -20.76 -4.23
C PHE A 302 0.60 -20.38 -5.08
N PHE A 303 1.17 -21.31 -5.84
CA PHE A 303 2.47 -21.12 -6.49
C PHE A 303 2.40 -20.68 -7.95
N THR A 304 1.42 -21.12 -8.75
CA THR A 304 1.41 -20.80 -10.18
C THR A 304 0.53 -19.61 -10.59
N LYS A 305 -0.40 -19.18 -9.74
CA LYS A 305 -1.32 -18.07 -10.03
C LYS A 305 -1.03 -16.79 -9.25
N ASN A 306 -0.05 -16.80 -8.35
CA ASN A 306 0.29 -15.68 -7.50
C ASN A 306 1.75 -15.27 -7.69
N TYR A 307 2.06 -14.63 -8.82
CA TYR A 307 3.41 -14.09 -9.09
C TYR A 307 3.87 -13.09 -8.02
N SER A 308 2.94 -12.45 -7.31
CA SER A 308 3.24 -11.58 -6.18
C SER A 308 3.89 -12.28 -4.99
N LEU A 309 3.68 -13.61 -4.81
CA LEU A 309 4.41 -14.39 -3.80
C LEU A 309 5.90 -14.51 -4.14
N TYR A 310 6.26 -14.51 -5.41
CA TYR A 310 7.69 -14.56 -5.80
C TYR A 310 8.41 -13.25 -5.55
N SER A 311 7.70 -12.12 -5.60
CA SER A 311 8.28 -10.83 -5.26
C SER A 311 8.57 -10.66 -3.76
N THR A 312 7.95 -11.48 -2.88
CA THR A 312 8.33 -11.50 -1.45
C THR A 312 9.75 -12.02 -1.23
N LEU A 313 10.27 -12.79 -2.18
CA LEU A 313 11.64 -13.32 -2.13
C LEU A 313 12.68 -12.30 -2.65
N LEU A 314 12.22 -11.24 -3.31
CA LEU A 314 13.07 -10.18 -3.87
C LEU A 314 13.18 -8.95 -2.95
N ILE A 315 12.33 -8.83 -1.98
CA ILE A 315 12.30 -7.77 -0.97
C ILE A 315 12.84 -8.28 0.36
#